data_c8fccd3088f740b49531884f457c6efb
#
_entry.id   c8fccd3088f740b49531884f457c6efb
#
_cell.length_a   1.000
_cell.length_b   1.000
_cell.length_c   1.000
_cell.angle_alpha   90.00
_cell.angle_beta   90.00
_cell.angle_gamma   90.00
#
_symmetry.space_group_name_H-M   'P 1'
#
loop_
_entity.id
_entity.type
_entity.pdbx_description
1 polymer ?
#
loop_
_entity_poly.entity_id
_entity_poly.type
_entity_poly.pdbx_seq_one_letter_code
_entity_poly.pdbx_strand_id
1 'polypeptide(L)'
;MASVKDLEPYASNEPGLVDVLLDFKATMPNPIVFKVVGYQALTFEDVTQGDALYSRASDGKVGKAVANGTLDEATVAGFAETTVTSGNRVRAIVSGQVPTSQTLDAGDLFFLSATQAGRVVKTPPSTAGQYVTPVGEAANTNELIVRIKRPILLR
;
A
#
# COMPACT_ATOMS: atom_id res chain seq x y z
N MET A 1 19.37 -46.09 -12.93
CA MET A 1 18.95 -45.91 -12.85
C MET A 1 18.68 -45.86 -12.46
N ALA A 2 19.01 -45.48 -12.48
CA ALA A 2 18.59 -45.14 -12.25
C ALA A 2 18.24 -44.93 -11.61
N SER A 3 18.21 -44.59 -11.64
CA SER A 3 17.74 -44.25 -11.24
C SER A 3 17.36 -43.87 -10.70
N VAL A 4 17.26 -43.66 -10.71
CA VAL A 4 16.78 -43.25 -10.55
C VAL A 4 16.83 -42.88 -10.35
N LYS A 5 17.18 -42.76 -10.32
CA LYS A 5 17.05 -42.43 -10.43
C LYS A 5 16.61 -42.27 -10.63
N ASP A 6 16.54 -42.27 -10.87
CA ASP A 6 15.87 -42.04 -11.13
C ASP A 6 15.27 -41.67 -10.95
N LEU A 7 15.06 -41.44 -11.12
CA LEU A 7 14.40 -40.95 -11.08
C LEU A 7 14.59 -40.50 -11.00
N GLU A 8 15.01 -40.25 -11.07
CA GLU A 8 15.20 -39.70 -11.16
C GLU A 8 15.34 -39.31 -11.67
N PRO A 9 15.30 -39.33 -12.15
CA PRO A 9 15.33 -38.72 -12.65
C PRO A 9 15.19 -38.03 -12.92
N TYR A 10 14.98 -37.61 -12.99
CA TYR A 10 14.85 -36.97 -12.99
C TYR A 10 15.20 -36.52 -12.46
N ALA A 11 15.48 -36.59 -12.12
CA ALA A 11 15.76 -36.27 -11.64
C ALA A 11 16.41 -35.89 -11.29
N SER A 12 16.81 -35.79 -11.43
CA SER A 12 17.37 -35.45 -11.25
C SER A 12 18.08 -34.76 -11.21
N ASN A 13 18.53 -34.65 -11.65
CA ASN A 13 19.16 -33.94 -11.65
C ASN A 13 19.05 -32.84 -11.97
N GLU A 14 18.53 -32.60 -12.29
CA GLU A 14 18.20 -31.53 -12.43
C GLU A 14 17.65 -31.12 -11.43
N PRO A 15 18.16 -30.58 -11.00
CA PRO A 15 17.63 -30.16 -9.88
C PRO A 15 16.49 -29.62 -10.22
N GLY A 16 15.98 -30.00 -10.35
CA GLY A 16 15.08 -29.64 -10.77
C GLY A 16 14.18 -28.82 -10.13
N LEU A 17 13.04 -28.63 -10.65
CA LEU A 17 11.98 -27.80 -10.14
C LEU A 17 11.58 -28.21 -8.73
N VAL A 18 11.67 -29.48 -8.44
CA VAL A 18 11.29 -30.00 -7.12
C VAL A 18 12.19 -29.45 -6.02
N ASP A 19 13.49 -29.40 -6.31
CA ASP A 19 14.44 -28.87 -5.33
C ASP A 19 14.21 -27.39 -5.08
N VAL A 20 13.89 -26.64 -6.11
CA VAL A 20 13.60 -25.22 -5.97
C VAL A 20 12.36 -25.01 -5.11
N LEU A 21 11.34 -25.81 -5.29
CA LEU A 21 10.13 -25.71 -4.50
C LEU A 21 10.36 -26.07 -3.04
N LEU A 22 11.19 -27.06 -2.76
CA LEU A 22 11.50 -27.43 -1.38
C LEU A 22 12.29 -26.33 -0.68
N ASP A 23 13.25 -25.74 -1.37
CA ASP A 23 13.99 -24.62 -0.80
C ASP A 23 13.10 -23.46 -0.52
N PHE A 24 12.21 -23.16 -1.43
CA PHE A 24 11.24 -22.07 -1.26
C PHE A 24 10.38 -22.29 -0.01
N LYS A 25 9.88 -23.50 0.18
CA LYS A 25 9.09 -23.80 1.37
C LYS A 25 9.90 -23.69 2.65
N ALA A 26 11.14 -24.10 2.61
CA ALA A 26 12.00 -24.05 3.77
C ALA A 26 12.34 -22.63 4.18
N THR A 27 12.47 -21.73 3.20
CA THR A 27 12.85 -20.34 3.46
C THR A 27 11.65 -19.44 3.64
N MET A 28 10.44 -19.95 3.45
CA MET A 28 9.27 -19.14 3.43
C MET A 28 8.26 -19.49 4.49
N PRO A 29 8.67 -20.00 5.62
CA PRO A 29 7.70 -20.22 6.68
C PRO A 29 7.15 -18.91 7.16
N ASN A 30 7.99 -17.93 7.21
CA ASN A 30 7.71 -16.61 7.75
C ASN A 30 8.71 -15.65 7.19
N PRO A 31 8.39 -14.42 7.21
CA PRO A 31 7.11 -13.79 7.38
C PRO A 31 6.32 -13.85 6.09
N ILE A 32 5.09 -13.44 6.16
CA ILE A 32 4.29 -13.26 4.95
C ILE A 32 4.83 -12.01 4.25
N VAL A 33 5.10 -12.16 2.96
CA VAL A 33 5.57 -11.04 2.15
C VAL A 33 4.41 -10.55 1.30
N PHE A 34 4.04 -9.28 1.47
CA PHE A 34 2.99 -8.67 0.67
C PHE A 34 3.56 -8.18 -0.64
N LYS A 35 2.92 -8.54 -1.74
CA LYS A 35 3.30 -8.04 -3.03
C LYS A 35 2.91 -6.56 -3.11
N VAL A 36 3.88 -5.71 -3.43
CA VAL A 36 3.66 -4.27 -3.56
C VAL A 36 3.26 -3.95 -4.99
N VAL A 37 2.09 -3.36 -5.13
CA VAL A 37 1.54 -2.96 -6.43
C VAL A 37 1.32 -1.46 -6.43
N GLY A 38 1.79 -0.80 -7.47
CA GLY A 38 1.65 0.64 -7.58
C GLY A 38 1.75 1.11 -9.02
N TYR A 39 1.53 2.40 -9.22
CA TYR A 39 1.63 3.02 -10.52
C TYR A 39 2.33 4.36 -10.42
N GLN A 40 2.88 4.83 -11.53
CA GLN A 40 3.57 6.12 -11.60
C GLN A 40 2.57 7.22 -11.92
N ALA A 41 2.69 8.34 -11.20
CA ALA A 41 1.85 9.51 -11.46
C ALA A 41 2.66 10.78 -11.23
N LEU A 42 2.30 11.85 -11.94
CA LEU A 42 2.88 13.16 -11.69
C LEU A 42 2.16 13.80 -10.50
N THR A 43 2.91 14.51 -9.67
CA THR A 43 2.33 15.22 -8.55
C THR A 43 2.02 16.66 -8.94
N PHE A 44 1.00 17.25 -8.33
CA PHE A 44 0.70 18.67 -8.50
C PHE A 44 1.07 19.49 -7.26
N GLU A 45 1.60 18.83 -6.24
CA GLU A 45 2.08 19.45 -5.01
C GLU A 45 3.16 18.56 -4.40
N ASP A 46 3.85 19.06 -3.39
CA ASP A 46 4.86 18.28 -2.69
C ASP A 46 4.17 17.17 -1.89
N VAL A 47 4.73 15.96 -1.94
CA VAL A 47 4.23 14.83 -1.16
C VAL A 47 5.38 14.20 -0.38
N THR A 48 5.04 13.65 0.77
CA THR A 48 5.98 12.98 1.66
C THR A 48 5.73 11.48 1.63
N GLN A 49 6.78 10.70 1.83
CA GLN A 49 6.66 9.25 1.88
C GLN A 49 5.55 8.83 2.84
N GLY A 50 4.66 7.99 2.36
CA GLY A 50 3.53 7.50 3.14
C GLY A 50 2.29 8.37 3.08
N ASP A 51 2.31 9.49 2.35
CA ASP A 51 1.11 10.31 2.21
C ASP A 51 0.04 9.58 1.41
N ALA A 52 -1.20 9.67 1.87
CA ALA A 52 -2.36 9.20 1.11
C ALA A 52 -2.61 10.17 -0.04
N LEU A 53 -2.76 9.63 -1.24
CA LEU A 53 -2.87 10.43 -2.45
C LEU A 53 -4.24 10.25 -3.10
N TYR A 54 -4.76 11.31 -3.71
CA TYR A 54 -5.92 11.21 -4.59
C TYR A 54 -5.51 11.63 -6.00
N SER A 55 -6.27 11.18 -6.99
CA SER A 55 -6.03 11.55 -8.37
C SER A 55 -7.00 12.66 -8.75
N ARG A 56 -6.47 13.77 -9.21
CA ARG A 56 -7.27 14.93 -9.60
C ARG A 56 -7.92 14.64 -10.95
N ALA A 57 -9.25 14.75 -11.00
CA ALA A 57 -10.01 14.35 -12.18
C ALA A 57 -9.66 15.16 -13.42
N SER A 58 -9.24 16.43 -13.25
CA SER A 58 -9.01 17.32 -14.39
C SER A 58 -7.79 16.92 -15.24
N ASP A 59 -6.77 16.32 -14.63
CA ASP A 59 -5.51 16.02 -15.33
C ASP A 59 -4.84 14.73 -14.90
N GLY A 60 -5.42 13.99 -13.97
CA GLY A 60 -4.86 12.73 -13.49
C GLY A 60 -3.63 12.86 -12.61
N LYS A 61 -3.22 14.06 -12.28
CA LYS A 61 -2.11 14.24 -11.35
C LYS A 61 -2.55 13.94 -9.93
N VAL A 62 -1.60 13.60 -9.08
CA VAL A 62 -1.92 13.20 -7.71
C VAL A 62 -1.45 14.24 -6.71
N GLY A 63 -2.18 14.34 -5.62
CA GLY A 63 -1.86 15.18 -4.48
C GLY A 63 -2.37 14.53 -3.21
N LYS A 64 -2.22 15.23 -2.09
CA LYS A 64 -2.54 14.69 -0.78
C LYS A 64 -4.06 14.62 -0.58
N ALA A 65 -4.56 13.44 -0.24
CA ALA A 65 -5.97 13.19 0.02
C ALA A 65 -6.36 13.74 1.39
N VAL A 66 -7.62 14.14 1.54
CA VAL A 66 -8.15 14.63 2.82
C VAL A 66 -9.63 14.32 2.92
N ALA A 67 -10.08 13.94 4.10
CA ALA A 67 -11.44 13.43 4.30
C ALA A 67 -12.49 14.52 4.48
N ASN A 68 -12.11 15.78 4.61
CA ASN A 68 -13.08 16.89 4.72
C ASN A 68 -13.19 17.70 3.43
N GLY A 69 -12.66 17.19 2.33
CA GLY A 69 -12.72 17.85 1.04
C GLY A 69 -13.87 17.35 0.19
N THR A 70 -13.63 17.34 -1.11
CA THR A 70 -14.58 16.79 -2.07
C THR A 70 -14.53 15.26 -2.05
N LEU A 71 -15.44 14.63 -2.78
CA LEU A 71 -15.42 13.18 -2.95
C LEU A 71 -14.11 12.72 -3.57
N ASP A 72 -13.61 13.47 -4.56
CA ASP A 72 -12.33 13.14 -5.20
C ASP A 72 -11.20 13.16 -4.19
N GLU A 73 -11.14 14.23 -3.37
CA GLU A 73 -10.08 14.39 -2.37
C GLU A 73 -10.15 13.34 -1.26
N ALA A 74 -11.34 12.80 -1.01
CA ALA A 74 -11.53 11.75 -0.01
C ALA A 74 -11.33 10.36 -0.59
N THR A 75 -11.18 10.23 -1.91
CA THR A 75 -11.00 8.95 -2.58
C THR A 75 -9.50 8.69 -2.72
N VAL A 76 -8.98 7.82 -1.87
CA VAL A 76 -7.55 7.51 -1.88
C VAL A 76 -7.23 6.64 -3.10
N ALA A 77 -6.29 7.10 -3.92
CA ALA A 77 -5.85 6.40 -5.11
C ALA A 77 -4.60 5.55 -4.85
N GLY A 78 -3.87 5.86 -3.78
CA GLY A 78 -2.66 5.13 -3.42
C GLY A 78 -1.88 5.90 -2.37
N PHE A 79 -0.71 5.39 -2.02
CA PHE A 79 0.19 6.00 -1.04
C PHE A 79 1.53 6.29 -1.67
N ALA A 80 2.11 7.43 -1.34
CA ALA A 80 3.41 7.82 -1.88
C ALA A 80 4.51 6.89 -1.37
N GLU A 81 5.22 6.26 -2.27
CA GLU A 81 6.34 5.37 -1.90
C GLU A 81 7.54 6.17 -1.43
N THR A 82 7.73 7.36 -1.98
CA THR A 82 8.87 8.23 -1.66
C THR A 82 8.41 9.67 -1.55
N THR A 83 9.27 10.51 -0.97
CA THR A 83 9.05 11.95 -0.90
C THR A 83 9.48 12.58 -2.22
N VAL A 84 8.59 13.35 -2.84
CA VAL A 84 8.90 14.05 -4.10
C VAL A 84 8.33 15.46 -4.06
N THR A 85 8.97 16.37 -4.80
CA THR A 85 8.48 17.73 -4.96
C THR A 85 7.49 17.82 -6.10
N SER A 86 6.67 18.85 -6.08
CA SER A 86 5.64 19.11 -7.08
C SER A 86 6.19 19.02 -8.50
N GLY A 87 5.43 18.41 -9.38
CA GLY A 87 5.78 18.26 -10.79
C GLY A 87 6.62 17.03 -11.11
N ASN A 88 7.03 16.29 -10.10
CA ASN A 88 7.80 15.07 -10.30
C ASN A 88 6.93 13.83 -10.19
N ARG A 89 7.45 12.69 -10.67
CA ARG A 89 6.73 11.44 -10.60
C ARG A 89 6.88 10.81 -9.23
N VAL A 90 5.81 10.23 -8.76
CA VAL A 90 5.80 9.42 -7.54
C VAL A 90 5.18 8.07 -7.88
N ARG A 91 5.64 7.03 -7.23
CA ARG A 91 4.97 5.74 -7.32
C ARG A 91 3.90 5.70 -6.24
N ALA A 92 2.65 5.55 -6.67
CA ALA A 92 1.51 5.46 -5.76
C ALA A 92 1.23 3.98 -5.50
N ILE A 93 1.36 3.56 -4.26
CA ILE A 93 1.18 2.16 -3.86
C ILE A 93 -0.31 1.92 -3.60
N VAL A 94 -0.89 0.97 -4.32
CA VAL A 94 -2.32 0.64 -4.20
C VAL A 94 -2.56 -0.64 -3.41
N SER A 95 -1.54 -1.45 -3.23
CA SER A 95 -1.63 -2.71 -2.49
C SER A 95 -0.26 -3.12 -1.98
N GLY A 96 -0.20 -3.76 -0.82
CA GLY A 96 1.04 -4.19 -0.21
C GLY A 96 1.39 -3.32 0.99
N GLN A 97 2.67 -3.25 1.31
CA GLN A 97 3.15 -2.44 2.42
C GLN A 97 3.80 -1.17 1.91
N VAL A 98 3.56 -0.07 2.61
CA VAL A 98 4.20 1.20 2.28
C VAL A 98 4.80 1.79 3.56
N PRO A 99 6.05 2.27 3.50
CA PRO A 99 6.63 2.98 4.63
C PRO A 99 5.98 4.35 4.75
N THR A 100 5.89 4.84 5.97
CA THR A 100 5.30 6.16 6.25
C THR A 100 6.19 6.92 7.20
N SER A 101 6.14 8.25 7.11
CA SER A 101 6.82 9.13 8.04
C SER A 101 6.03 9.33 9.34
N GLN A 102 4.80 8.80 9.41
CA GLN A 102 4.01 8.84 10.63
C GLN A 102 4.39 7.70 11.56
N THR A 103 4.21 7.91 12.85
CA THR A 103 4.30 6.82 13.82
C THR A 103 2.92 6.21 13.96
N LEU A 104 2.83 4.91 13.70
CA LEU A 104 1.57 4.17 13.73
C LEU A 104 1.56 3.24 14.95
N ASP A 105 0.36 2.80 15.31
CA ASP A 105 0.20 1.76 16.33
C ASP A 105 -0.03 0.43 15.63
N ALA A 106 0.91 -0.48 15.80
CA ALA A 106 0.90 -1.77 15.10
C ALA A 106 -0.42 -2.52 15.33
N GLY A 107 -0.98 -3.05 14.24
CA GLY A 107 -2.21 -3.82 14.29
C GLY A 107 -3.49 -3.01 14.25
N ASP A 108 -3.42 -1.69 14.40
CA ASP A 108 -4.61 -0.85 14.37
C ASP A 108 -5.03 -0.50 12.95
N LEU A 109 -6.32 -0.31 12.79
CA LEU A 109 -6.89 0.18 11.53
C LEU A 109 -6.72 1.68 11.43
N PHE A 110 -6.51 2.14 10.21
CA PHE A 110 -6.32 3.57 9.95
C PHE A 110 -7.27 4.08 8.87
N PHE A 111 -7.59 5.34 8.99
CA PHE A 111 -8.53 6.06 8.14
C PHE A 111 -7.88 7.34 7.64
N LEU A 112 -8.37 7.85 6.51
CA LEU A 112 -7.88 9.12 5.99
C LEU A 112 -8.22 10.24 6.97
N SER A 113 -7.26 11.12 7.24
CA SER A 113 -7.44 12.25 8.13
C SER A 113 -8.36 13.30 7.49
N ALA A 114 -9.23 13.90 8.31
CA ALA A 114 -10.06 15.02 7.90
C ALA A 114 -9.40 16.38 8.21
N THR A 115 -8.33 16.38 8.97
CA THR A 115 -7.69 17.64 9.42
C THR A 115 -6.32 17.88 8.80
N GLN A 116 -5.64 16.84 8.37
CA GLN A 116 -4.30 16.95 7.79
C GLN A 116 -4.22 16.16 6.48
N ALA A 117 -4.07 16.87 5.38
CA ALA A 117 -4.00 16.25 4.06
C ALA A 117 -2.83 15.27 3.99
N GLY A 118 -3.07 14.11 3.40
CA GLY A 118 -2.08 13.05 3.22
C GLY A 118 -1.88 12.15 4.41
N ARG A 119 -2.46 12.47 5.57
CA ARG A 119 -2.22 11.74 6.80
C ARG A 119 -3.31 10.71 7.08
N VAL A 120 -2.97 9.73 7.91
CA VAL A 120 -3.92 8.71 8.35
C VAL A 120 -4.09 8.79 9.87
N VAL A 121 -5.27 8.40 10.36
CA VAL A 121 -5.61 8.47 11.77
C VAL A 121 -6.31 7.19 12.21
N LYS A 122 -6.19 6.86 13.50
CA LYS A 122 -6.87 5.70 14.07
C LYS A 122 -8.35 5.95 14.30
N THR A 123 -8.68 7.18 14.68
CA THR A 123 -10.07 7.55 14.96
C THR A 123 -10.69 8.07 13.68
N PRO A 124 -11.71 7.41 13.14
CA PRO A 124 -12.33 7.88 11.90
C PRO A 124 -12.99 9.24 12.10
N PRO A 125 -13.08 10.05 11.04
CA PRO A 125 -13.85 11.29 11.09
C PRO A 125 -15.26 11.00 11.54
N SER A 126 -15.87 11.94 12.27
CA SER A 126 -17.21 11.77 12.83
C SER A 126 -18.11 12.97 12.61
N THR A 127 -17.65 13.99 11.89
CA THR A 127 -18.40 15.21 11.65
C THR A 127 -19.20 15.09 10.35
N ALA A 128 -20.46 15.52 10.38
CA ALA A 128 -21.30 15.52 9.19
C ALA A 128 -20.63 16.33 8.07
N GLY A 129 -20.71 15.80 6.84
CA GLY A 129 -20.06 16.41 5.69
C GLY A 129 -18.66 15.91 5.42
N GLN A 130 -18.08 15.19 6.35
CA GLN A 130 -16.77 14.54 6.14
C GLN A 130 -16.97 13.13 5.62
N TYR A 131 -15.87 12.53 5.17
CA TYR A 131 -15.89 11.16 4.66
C TYR A 131 -15.11 10.24 5.61
N VAL A 132 -15.55 9.00 5.68
CA VAL A 132 -14.79 7.93 6.32
C VAL A 132 -14.19 7.08 5.20
N THR A 133 -12.88 7.10 5.08
CA THR A 133 -12.15 6.32 4.06
C THR A 133 -11.18 5.39 4.76
N PRO A 134 -11.53 4.12 4.96
CA PRO A 134 -10.59 3.14 5.51
C PRO A 134 -9.45 2.92 4.52
N VAL A 135 -8.22 2.90 5.00
CA VAL A 135 -7.06 2.82 4.11
C VAL A 135 -6.16 1.62 4.39
N GLY A 136 -6.25 1.01 5.56
CA GLY A 136 -5.47 -0.16 5.88
C GLY A 136 -5.20 -0.31 7.36
N GLU A 137 -4.20 -1.12 7.67
CA GLU A 137 -3.80 -1.35 9.05
C GLU A 137 -2.29 -1.25 9.18
N ALA A 138 -1.81 -0.91 10.36
CA ALA A 138 -0.38 -0.78 10.56
C ALA A 138 0.26 -2.16 10.72
N ALA A 139 1.28 -2.42 9.91
CA ALA A 139 2.09 -3.64 10.03
C ALA A 139 3.03 -3.51 11.24
N ASN A 140 3.53 -2.30 11.46
CA ASN A 140 4.40 -1.96 12.58
C ASN A 140 4.33 -0.45 12.78
N THR A 141 5.28 0.13 13.50
CA THR A 141 5.20 1.55 13.86
C THR A 141 5.43 2.51 12.69
N ASN A 142 5.94 2.05 11.58
CA ASN A 142 6.23 2.92 10.44
C ASN A 142 5.90 2.32 9.07
N GLU A 143 5.10 1.27 9.04
CA GLU A 143 4.64 0.69 7.78
C GLU A 143 3.17 0.37 7.82
N LEU A 144 2.48 0.71 6.75
CA LEU A 144 1.05 0.50 6.59
C LEU A 144 0.80 -0.61 5.57
N ILE A 145 -0.07 -1.54 5.90
CA ILE A 145 -0.60 -2.53 4.95
C ILE A 145 -1.77 -1.85 4.25
N VAL A 146 -1.62 -1.62 2.95
CA VAL A 146 -2.58 -0.83 2.18
C VAL A 146 -3.79 -1.68 1.81
N ARG A 147 -4.98 -1.24 2.23
CA ARG A 147 -6.27 -1.85 1.90
C ARG A 147 -7.28 -0.73 1.76
N ILE A 148 -7.23 -0.04 0.64
CA ILE A 148 -8.04 1.15 0.41
C ILE A 148 -9.47 0.76 0.13
N LYS A 149 -10.40 1.44 0.80
CA LYS A 149 -11.83 1.28 0.60
C LYS A 149 -12.43 2.57 0.07
N ARG A 150 -13.68 2.50 -0.37
CA ARG A 150 -14.38 3.68 -0.87
C ARG A 150 -14.74 4.61 0.28
N PRO A 151 -14.74 5.91 0.02
CA PRO A 151 -15.18 6.87 1.04
C PRO A 151 -16.66 6.77 1.29
N ILE A 152 -17.05 6.99 2.54
CA ILE A 152 -18.45 7.01 2.98
C ILE A 152 -18.72 8.39 3.53
N LEU A 153 -19.71 9.08 2.95
CA LEU A 153 -20.10 10.41 3.39
C LEU A 153 -20.90 10.34 4.68
N LEU A 154 -20.50 11.12 5.65
CA LEU A 154 -21.24 11.25 6.92
C LEU A 154 -22.34 12.29 6.78
N ARG A 155 -23.52 11.96 7.31
CA ARG A 155 -24.68 12.82 7.23
C ARG A 155 -25.18 13.25 8.59
#